data_3f46139f9578c3ce474b5c4ee6c89995
#
_entry.id   3f46139f9578c3ce474b5c4ee6c89995
#
_cell.length_a   1.000
_cell.length_b   1.000
_cell.length_c   1.000
_cell.angle_alpha   90.00
_cell.angle_beta   90.00
_cell.angle_gamma   90.00
#
_symmetry.space_group_name_H-M   'P 1'
#
loop_
_entity.id
_entity.type
_entity.pdbx_description
1 polymer ?
#
loop_
_entity_poly.entity_id
_entity_poly.type
_entity_poly.pdbx_seq_one_letter_code
_entity_poly.pdbx_strand_id
1 'polypeptide(L)'
;MRILFMGTPDIAAESLNALIAAGHDICAVFTRADKPVGRKQILTAPPVKQTAEANGIPVYQPRTLRDGSSDELIKSLAPDIIVVVAYGCIIPPQLLHVAKYGCINLHVSLLPKYRGSAPIQWAVLNGDAETGVTIMQLDEGVDTGDILYVQPVAIDPDMTSGELFDRVSAIGAKTLVEVLPKIKAGKLTPKKQEESLATKAPSLTKEMAQFDFTQPAAHIHNWVRGMNPWPMAFFMHDGKKIKVTASKLSENPANAAPGSVLAVKPLTIACQDGAIVLDSVTPEGGKSMAGTAWAAGRRLKAGDSL
;
A
#
# COMPACT_ATOMS: atom_id res chain seq x y z
N MET A 1 11.73 -7.78 -24.35
CA MET A 1 10.87 -8.96 -24.10
C MET A 1 9.45 -8.57 -24.46
N ARG A 2 8.67 -9.53 -24.95
CA ARG A 2 7.23 -9.38 -25.18
C ARG A 2 6.48 -9.64 -23.87
N ILE A 3 5.83 -8.62 -23.34
CA ILE A 3 5.24 -8.62 -21.99
C ILE A 3 3.73 -8.52 -22.09
N LEU A 4 3.02 -9.43 -21.44
CA LEU A 4 1.63 -9.24 -21.06
C LEU A 4 1.61 -8.59 -19.66
N PHE A 5 1.07 -7.38 -19.54
CA PHE A 5 1.02 -6.66 -18.28
C PHE A 5 -0.37 -6.77 -17.63
N MET A 6 -0.41 -7.11 -16.34
CA MET A 6 -1.65 -7.20 -15.56
C MET A 6 -1.55 -6.30 -14.33
N GLY A 7 -2.37 -5.25 -14.28
CA GLY A 7 -2.32 -4.29 -13.19
C GLY A 7 -3.52 -3.36 -13.16
N THR A 8 -3.67 -2.60 -12.06
CA THR A 8 -4.87 -1.74 -11.93
C THR A 8 -4.55 -0.34 -11.39
N PRO A 9 -3.99 -0.15 -10.16
CA PRO A 9 -3.82 1.16 -9.54
C PRO A 9 -2.56 1.89 -10.01
N ASP A 10 -2.30 3.06 -9.40
CA ASP A 10 -1.20 3.97 -9.75
C ASP A 10 0.18 3.29 -9.72
N ILE A 11 0.48 2.47 -8.72
CA ILE A 11 1.75 1.70 -8.66
C ILE A 11 1.95 0.79 -9.89
N ALA A 12 0.87 0.21 -10.39
CA ALA A 12 0.92 -0.60 -11.60
C ALA A 12 1.09 0.27 -12.85
N ALA A 13 0.47 1.45 -12.90
CA ALA A 13 0.63 2.40 -13.99
C ALA A 13 2.07 2.94 -14.06
N GLU A 14 2.69 3.24 -12.92
CA GLU A 14 4.10 3.65 -12.84
C GLU A 14 5.03 2.54 -13.34
N SER A 15 4.78 1.30 -12.92
CA SER A 15 5.52 0.13 -13.40
C SER A 15 5.36 -0.07 -14.91
N LEU A 16 4.15 0.07 -15.45
CA LEU A 16 3.88 -0.03 -16.89
C LEU A 16 4.63 1.06 -17.66
N ASN A 17 4.58 2.31 -17.20
CA ASN A 17 5.32 3.43 -17.81
C ASN A 17 6.83 3.16 -17.86
N ALA A 18 7.40 2.64 -16.77
CA ALA A 18 8.83 2.31 -16.72
C ALA A 18 9.21 1.20 -17.73
N LEU A 19 8.36 0.18 -17.88
CA LEU A 19 8.58 -0.89 -18.85
C LEU A 19 8.48 -0.38 -20.30
N ILE A 20 7.53 0.50 -20.61
CA ILE A 20 7.38 1.14 -21.92
C ILE A 20 8.61 2.01 -22.22
N ALA A 21 9.04 2.84 -21.27
CA ALA A 21 10.21 3.71 -21.40
C ALA A 21 11.51 2.92 -21.57
N ALA A 22 11.60 1.72 -21.00
CA ALA A 22 12.73 0.80 -21.19
C ALA A 22 12.71 0.05 -22.54
N GLY A 23 11.73 0.32 -23.42
CA GLY A 23 11.63 -0.24 -24.77
C GLY A 23 11.15 -1.70 -24.80
N HIS A 24 10.40 -2.15 -23.79
CA HIS A 24 9.76 -3.45 -23.82
C HIS A 24 8.54 -3.47 -24.76
N ASP A 25 8.31 -4.57 -25.46
CA ASP A 25 7.10 -4.82 -26.25
C ASP A 25 5.95 -5.21 -25.31
N ILE A 26 5.08 -4.29 -24.99
CA ILE A 26 3.87 -4.55 -24.19
C ILE A 26 2.77 -5.01 -25.14
N CYS A 27 2.57 -6.32 -25.28
CA CYS A 27 1.63 -6.87 -26.25
C CYS A 27 0.16 -6.60 -25.91
N ALA A 28 -0.17 -6.51 -24.64
CA ALA A 28 -1.49 -6.16 -24.13
C ALA A 28 -1.43 -5.80 -22.63
N VAL A 29 -2.48 -5.15 -22.17
CA VAL A 29 -2.73 -4.86 -20.76
C VAL A 29 -4.05 -5.48 -20.32
N PHE A 30 -4.01 -6.16 -19.17
CA PHE A 30 -5.21 -6.62 -18.46
C PHE A 30 -5.39 -5.79 -17.20
N THR A 31 -6.57 -5.22 -17.01
CA THR A 31 -6.89 -4.37 -15.85
C THR A 31 -8.33 -4.59 -15.39
N ARG A 32 -8.68 -4.04 -14.23
CA ARG A 32 -10.06 -4.11 -13.72
C ARG A 32 -10.98 -3.17 -14.52
N ALA A 33 -12.28 -3.46 -14.46
CA ALA A 33 -13.31 -2.63 -15.10
C ALA A 33 -13.30 -1.20 -14.50
N ASP A 34 -13.72 -0.24 -15.32
CA ASP A 34 -13.97 1.13 -14.90
C ASP A 34 -14.95 1.14 -13.73
N LYS A 35 -14.72 2.01 -12.75
CA LYS A 35 -15.53 2.09 -11.53
C LYS A 35 -15.99 3.51 -11.26
N PRO A 36 -17.18 3.68 -10.65
CA PRO A 36 -17.60 4.98 -10.13
C PRO A 36 -16.65 5.47 -9.03
N VAL A 37 -16.14 6.70 -9.15
CA VAL A 37 -15.19 7.32 -8.22
C VAL A 37 -15.73 8.64 -7.67
N GLY A 38 -15.40 8.92 -6.41
CA GLY A 38 -15.75 10.16 -5.72
C GLY A 38 -17.23 10.28 -5.37
N ARG A 39 -17.61 11.46 -4.78
CA ARG A 39 -18.98 11.71 -4.34
C ARG A 39 -19.98 11.75 -5.51
N LYS A 40 -19.53 12.15 -6.70
CA LYS A 40 -20.36 12.27 -7.91
C LYS A 40 -20.50 10.96 -8.68
N GLN A 41 -19.88 9.87 -8.21
CA GLN A 41 -19.92 8.54 -8.83
C GLN A 41 -19.60 8.56 -10.33
N ILE A 42 -18.57 9.34 -10.72
CA ILE A 42 -18.14 9.44 -12.12
C ILE A 42 -17.41 8.16 -12.49
N LEU A 43 -17.88 7.50 -13.56
CA LEU A 43 -17.24 6.31 -14.10
C LEU A 43 -15.82 6.68 -14.56
N THR A 44 -14.82 6.08 -13.92
CA THR A 44 -13.40 6.43 -14.11
C THR A 44 -12.61 5.19 -14.50
N ALA A 45 -11.84 5.31 -15.57
CA ALA A 45 -10.91 4.28 -16.01
C ALA A 45 -9.78 4.10 -14.99
N PRO A 46 -9.34 2.86 -14.72
CA PRO A 46 -8.20 2.63 -13.84
C PRO A 46 -6.92 3.24 -14.44
N PRO A 47 -5.95 3.65 -13.60
CA PRO A 47 -4.69 4.29 -14.03
C PRO A 47 -3.95 3.50 -15.12
N VAL A 48 -3.88 2.18 -14.99
CA VAL A 48 -3.23 1.31 -15.99
C VAL A 48 -3.91 1.36 -17.36
N LYS A 49 -5.26 1.45 -17.41
CA LYS A 49 -6.00 1.61 -18.67
C LYS A 49 -5.64 2.94 -19.34
N GLN A 50 -5.64 4.04 -18.57
CA GLN A 50 -5.30 5.36 -19.08
C GLN A 50 -3.88 5.39 -19.67
N THR A 51 -2.91 4.79 -18.97
CA THR A 51 -1.53 4.67 -19.45
C THR A 51 -1.46 3.84 -20.74
N ALA A 52 -2.15 2.68 -20.79
CA ALA A 52 -2.11 1.79 -21.95
C ALA A 52 -2.72 2.47 -23.19
N GLU A 53 -3.90 3.07 -23.05
CA GLU A 53 -4.59 3.80 -24.14
C GLU A 53 -3.75 4.96 -24.68
N ALA A 54 -3.10 5.72 -23.79
CA ALA A 54 -2.20 6.82 -24.18
C ALA A 54 -0.98 6.35 -25.01
N ASN A 55 -0.60 5.07 -24.87
CA ASN A 55 0.51 4.45 -25.60
C ASN A 55 0.06 3.51 -26.74
N GLY A 56 -1.24 3.48 -27.07
CA GLY A 56 -1.78 2.64 -28.15
C GLY A 56 -1.71 1.14 -27.87
N ILE A 57 -1.64 0.75 -26.59
CA ILE A 57 -1.56 -0.66 -26.15
C ILE A 57 -2.98 -1.24 -25.99
N PRO A 58 -3.28 -2.43 -26.53
CA PRO A 58 -4.57 -3.09 -26.36
C PRO A 58 -4.90 -3.32 -24.87
N VAL A 59 -6.14 -2.98 -24.48
CA VAL A 59 -6.62 -3.12 -23.10
C VAL A 59 -7.76 -4.11 -23.01
N TYR A 60 -7.67 -5.03 -22.07
CA TYR A 60 -8.70 -6.02 -21.76
C TYR A 60 -9.13 -5.91 -20.31
N GLN A 61 -10.45 -5.94 -20.07
CA GLN A 61 -11.04 -5.76 -18.74
C GLN A 61 -11.97 -6.95 -18.38
N PRO A 62 -11.45 -8.18 -18.30
CA PRO A 62 -12.28 -9.33 -17.93
C PRO A 62 -12.76 -9.19 -16.49
N ARG A 63 -13.98 -9.65 -16.22
CA ARG A 63 -14.53 -9.70 -14.87
C ARG A 63 -13.74 -10.67 -13.98
N THR A 64 -13.33 -11.79 -14.55
CA THR A 64 -12.54 -12.85 -13.93
C THR A 64 -11.68 -13.54 -15.00
N LEU A 65 -10.63 -14.21 -14.58
CA LEU A 65 -9.84 -15.11 -15.44
C LEU A 65 -10.17 -16.60 -15.17
N ARG A 66 -10.98 -16.87 -14.13
CA ARG A 66 -11.29 -18.25 -13.69
C ARG A 66 -12.26 -18.98 -14.60
N ASP A 67 -13.03 -18.27 -15.40
CA ASP A 67 -14.01 -18.84 -16.33
C ASP A 67 -13.41 -19.32 -17.65
N GLY A 68 -12.09 -19.12 -17.84
CA GLY A 68 -11.35 -19.52 -19.02
C GLY A 68 -11.63 -18.69 -20.28
N SER A 69 -12.52 -17.71 -20.20
CA SER A 69 -12.92 -16.88 -21.36
C SER A 69 -11.76 -16.09 -21.99
N SER A 70 -10.71 -15.84 -21.24
CA SER A 70 -9.51 -15.11 -21.69
C SER A 70 -8.34 -16.03 -22.07
N ASP A 71 -8.42 -17.34 -21.86
CA ASP A 71 -7.28 -18.25 -21.98
C ASP A 71 -6.71 -18.29 -23.40
N GLU A 72 -7.58 -18.45 -24.41
CA GLU A 72 -7.15 -18.51 -25.81
C GLU A 72 -6.59 -17.16 -26.28
N LEU A 73 -7.15 -16.05 -25.83
CA LEU A 73 -6.63 -14.72 -26.11
C LEU A 73 -5.21 -14.58 -25.54
N ILE A 74 -5.01 -14.91 -24.25
CA ILE A 74 -3.70 -14.81 -23.58
C ILE A 74 -2.67 -15.68 -24.28
N LYS A 75 -3.01 -16.90 -24.67
CA LYS A 75 -2.14 -17.80 -25.45
C LYS A 75 -1.79 -17.20 -26.82
N SER A 76 -2.78 -16.65 -27.53
CA SER A 76 -2.59 -16.06 -28.87
C SER A 76 -1.68 -14.82 -28.86
N LEU A 77 -1.64 -14.07 -27.75
CA LEU A 77 -0.73 -12.95 -27.56
C LEU A 77 0.74 -13.39 -27.49
N ALA A 78 1.00 -14.66 -27.21
CA ALA A 78 2.34 -15.27 -27.14
C ALA A 78 3.36 -14.44 -26.34
N PRO A 79 3.07 -14.09 -25.07
CA PRO A 79 4.00 -13.31 -24.26
C PRO A 79 5.24 -14.14 -23.88
N ASP A 80 6.40 -13.48 -23.82
CA ASP A 80 7.59 -14.08 -23.21
C ASP A 80 7.42 -14.24 -21.68
N ILE A 81 6.75 -13.27 -21.06
CA ILE A 81 6.52 -13.19 -19.62
C ILE A 81 5.20 -12.47 -19.32
N ILE A 82 4.54 -12.87 -18.25
CA ILE A 82 3.40 -12.13 -17.68
C ILE A 82 3.90 -11.38 -16.45
N VAL A 83 3.72 -10.06 -16.42
CA VAL A 83 4.09 -9.18 -15.30
C VAL A 83 2.83 -8.71 -14.60
N VAL A 84 2.73 -9.00 -13.31
CA VAL A 84 1.58 -8.67 -12.48
C VAL A 84 1.97 -7.64 -11.43
N VAL A 85 1.19 -6.57 -11.32
CA VAL A 85 1.35 -5.54 -10.29
C VAL A 85 -0.03 -5.11 -9.80
N ALA A 86 -0.40 -5.49 -8.60
CA ALA A 86 -1.66 -5.12 -7.96
C ALA A 86 -2.89 -5.26 -8.91
N TYR A 87 -3.01 -6.38 -9.62
CA TYR A 87 -4.06 -6.60 -10.62
C TYR A 87 -5.46 -6.71 -9.99
N GLY A 88 -5.55 -7.33 -8.81
CA GLY A 88 -6.83 -7.50 -8.10
C GLY A 88 -7.74 -8.58 -8.67
N CYS A 89 -7.19 -9.50 -9.47
CA CYS A 89 -7.82 -10.75 -9.90
C CYS A 89 -6.89 -11.93 -9.65
N ILE A 90 -7.49 -13.07 -9.30
CA ILE A 90 -6.72 -14.32 -9.19
C ILE A 90 -6.39 -14.80 -10.59
N ILE A 91 -5.13 -15.17 -10.80
CA ILE A 91 -4.64 -15.79 -12.03
C ILE A 91 -4.77 -17.31 -11.82
N PRO A 92 -5.55 -18.00 -12.65
CA PRO A 92 -5.77 -19.43 -12.48
C PRO A 92 -4.53 -20.24 -12.90
N PRO A 93 -4.35 -21.46 -12.38
CA PRO A 93 -3.15 -22.28 -12.57
C PRO A 93 -2.76 -22.49 -14.05
N GLN A 94 -3.74 -22.65 -14.94
CA GLN A 94 -3.48 -22.86 -16.37
C GLN A 94 -2.80 -21.67 -17.06
N LEU A 95 -2.86 -20.47 -16.49
CA LEU A 95 -2.22 -19.27 -17.03
C LEU A 95 -0.83 -19.02 -16.46
N LEU A 96 -0.46 -19.62 -15.32
CA LEU A 96 0.83 -19.38 -14.66
C LEU A 96 2.03 -19.78 -15.51
N HIS A 97 1.84 -20.76 -16.41
CA HIS A 97 2.91 -21.35 -17.24
C HIS A 97 2.73 -21.12 -18.75
N VAL A 98 1.81 -20.23 -19.16
CA VAL A 98 1.57 -19.92 -20.58
C VAL A 98 2.78 -19.24 -21.22
N ALA A 99 3.44 -18.35 -20.50
CA ALA A 99 4.61 -17.63 -20.98
C ALA A 99 5.90 -18.40 -20.70
N LYS A 100 6.90 -18.25 -21.57
CA LYS A 100 8.21 -18.94 -21.47
C LYS A 100 8.90 -18.70 -20.11
N TYR A 101 8.83 -17.48 -19.61
CA TYR A 101 9.42 -17.09 -18.31
C TYR A 101 8.38 -17.07 -17.20
N GLY A 102 7.19 -17.64 -17.44
CA GLY A 102 6.11 -17.74 -16.47
C GLY A 102 5.43 -16.41 -16.13
N CYS A 103 4.87 -16.37 -14.95
CA CYS A 103 4.12 -15.25 -14.42
C CYS A 103 4.83 -14.71 -13.17
N ILE A 104 5.24 -13.45 -13.17
CA ILE A 104 5.89 -12.82 -12.03
C ILE A 104 5.01 -11.74 -11.41
N ASN A 105 5.16 -11.53 -10.10
CA ASN A 105 4.49 -10.45 -9.40
C ASN A 105 5.50 -9.50 -8.73
N LEU A 106 5.22 -8.20 -8.80
CA LEU A 106 5.84 -7.20 -7.96
C LEU A 106 5.01 -7.03 -6.71
N HIS A 107 5.52 -7.52 -5.59
CA HIS A 107 4.92 -7.39 -4.27
C HIS A 107 5.67 -6.36 -3.43
N VAL A 108 4.94 -5.51 -2.71
CA VAL A 108 5.52 -4.34 -2.01
C VAL A 108 5.74 -4.63 -0.52
N SER A 109 6.45 -5.72 -0.25
CA SER A 109 7.02 -6.05 1.06
C SER A 109 8.29 -6.89 0.90
N LEU A 110 8.99 -7.12 2.00
CA LEU A 110 10.06 -8.12 2.11
C LEU A 110 9.43 -9.49 2.41
N LEU A 111 8.99 -10.22 1.36
CA LEU A 111 8.45 -11.57 1.54
C LEU A 111 9.46 -12.48 2.27
N PRO A 112 8.94 -13.38 3.15
CA PRO A 112 7.56 -13.81 3.32
C PRO A 112 6.72 -12.94 4.29
N LYS A 113 7.24 -11.82 4.80
CA LYS A 113 6.44 -10.89 5.60
C LYS A 113 5.39 -10.16 4.75
N TYR A 114 4.21 -9.94 5.35
CA TYR A 114 3.15 -9.10 4.77
C TYR A 114 2.59 -9.63 3.44
N ARG A 115 2.32 -10.95 3.33
CA ARG A 115 1.53 -11.50 2.23
C ARG A 115 0.11 -10.93 2.28
N GLY A 116 -0.43 -10.47 1.14
CA GLY A 116 -1.80 -9.96 1.03
C GLY A 116 -1.90 -8.56 0.45
N SER A 117 -3.00 -7.87 0.76
CA SER A 117 -3.46 -6.71 0.01
C SER A 117 -3.00 -5.35 0.53
N ALA A 118 -2.46 -5.25 1.76
CA ALA A 118 -2.09 -3.99 2.39
C ALA A 118 -0.67 -4.00 3.02
N PRO A 119 0.36 -4.57 2.36
CA PRO A 119 1.70 -4.74 2.95
C PRO A 119 2.35 -3.43 3.37
N ILE A 120 2.18 -2.36 2.59
CA ILE A 120 2.74 -1.04 2.86
C ILE A 120 2.20 -0.47 4.18
N GLN A 121 0.87 -0.50 4.33
CA GLN A 121 0.22 0.02 5.53
C GLN A 121 0.63 -0.78 6.77
N TRP A 122 0.64 -2.11 6.67
CA TRP A 122 0.98 -2.96 7.81
C TRP A 122 2.45 -2.82 8.25
N ALA A 123 3.38 -2.59 7.34
CA ALA A 123 4.77 -2.30 7.71
C ALA A 123 4.86 -1.00 8.56
N VAL A 124 4.11 0.04 8.18
CA VAL A 124 4.06 1.30 8.93
C VAL A 124 3.31 1.14 10.26
N LEU A 125 2.16 0.46 10.26
CA LEU A 125 1.36 0.21 11.47
C LEU A 125 2.13 -0.57 12.54
N ASN A 126 2.97 -1.51 12.11
CA ASN A 126 3.81 -2.31 13.01
C ASN A 126 5.08 -1.57 13.45
N GLY A 127 5.36 -0.38 12.89
CA GLY A 127 6.55 0.40 13.23
C GLY A 127 7.85 -0.18 12.69
N ASP A 128 7.79 -0.94 11.60
CA ASP A 128 9.00 -1.47 10.96
C ASP A 128 9.89 -0.32 10.49
N ALA A 129 11.19 -0.44 10.67
CA ALA A 129 12.18 0.52 10.15
C ALA A 129 12.50 0.29 8.66
N GLU A 130 12.09 -0.86 8.11
CA GLU A 130 12.37 -1.27 6.75
C GLU A 130 11.22 -2.11 6.19
N THR A 131 10.94 -1.92 4.91
CA THR A 131 10.13 -2.80 4.08
C THR A 131 10.87 -3.06 2.77
N GLY A 132 10.18 -3.36 1.67
CA GLY A 132 10.83 -3.52 0.39
C GLY A 132 9.90 -3.85 -0.76
N VAL A 133 10.55 -4.18 -1.86
CA VAL A 133 9.92 -4.71 -3.06
C VAL A 133 10.46 -6.12 -3.29
N THR A 134 9.58 -7.07 -3.50
CA THR A 134 9.92 -8.45 -3.88
C THR A 134 9.37 -8.74 -5.27
N ILE A 135 10.24 -9.18 -6.19
CA ILE A 135 9.82 -9.82 -7.44
C ILE A 135 9.79 -11.30 -7.16
N MET A 136 8.63 -11.92 -7.34
CA MET A 136 8.44 -13.36 -7.11
C MET A 136 7.79 -14.03 -8.32
N GLN A 137 8.02 -15.32 -8.49
CA GLN A 137 7.26 -16.19 -9.38
C GLN A 137 5.88 -16.39 -8.78
N LEU A 138 4.81 -16.27 -9.57
CA LEU A 138 3.47 -16.60 -9.08
C LEU A 138 3.28 -18.12 -9.04
N ASP A 139 2.59 -18.57 -8.00
CA ASP A 139 2.06 -19.92 -7.81
C ASP A 139 0.54 -19.88 -7.56
N GLU A 140 -0.04 -20.98 -7.12
CA GLU A 140 -1.48 -21.08 -6.84
C GLU A 140 -1.90 -20.39 -5.53
N GLY A 141 -0.94 -20.07 -4.65
CA GLY A 141 -1.18 -19.42 -3.37
C GLY A 141 -1.24 -17.89 -3.48
N VAL A 142 -1.50 -17.25 -2.35
CA VAL A 142 -1.47 -15.79 -2.26
C VAL A 142 -0.09 -15.35 -1.76
N ASP A 143 0.70 -14.78 -2.66
CA ASP A 143 2.05 -14.28 -2.40
C ASP A 143 3.00 -15.33 -1.80
N THR A 144 2.84 -16.60 -2.20
CA THR A 144 3.60 -17.76 -1.68
C THR A 144 4.73 -18.22 -2.60
N GLY A 145 4.75 -17.76 -3.84
CA GLY A 145 5.68 -18.21 -4.86
C GLY A 145 7.14 -17.87 -4.57
N ASP A 146 8.04 -18.49 -5.33
CA ASP A 146 9.48 -18.37 -5.12
C ASP A 146 9.98 -16.95 -5.37
N ILE A 147 10.82 -16.46 -4.47
CA ILE A 147 11.43 -15.11 -4.55
C ILE A 147 12.53 -15.14 -5.62
N LEU A 148 12.44 -14.20 -6.57
CA LEU A 148 13.45 -13.99 -7.61
C LEU A 148 14.42 -12.87 -7.26
N TYR A 149 13.90 -11.79 -6.65
CA TYR A 149 14.69 -10.61 -6.29
C TYR A 149 14.04 -9.84 -5.16
N VAL A 150 14.87 -9.22 -4.32
CA VAL A 150 14.41 -8.38 -3.20
C VAL A 150 15.17 -7.06 -3.23
N GLN A 151 14.45 -5.96 -3.07
CA GLN A 151 14.99 -4.61 -2.91
C GLN A 151 14.49 -4.01 -1.61
N PRO A 152 15.33 -3.89 -0.56
CA PRO A 152 14.96 -3.23 0.69
C PRO A 152 14.68 -1.74 0.51
N VAL A 153 13.78 -1.20 1.34
CA VAL A 153 13.38 0.21 1.38
C VAL A 153 13.22 0.65 2.83
N ALA A 154 13.98 1.65 3.24
CA ALA A 154 13.89 2.22 4.59
C ALA A 154 12.55 2.97 4.79
N ILE A 155 12.02 2.90 6.01
CA ILE A 155 10.84 3.63 6.47
C ILE A 155 11.31 4.67 7.49
N ASP A 156 11.16 5.96 7.17
CA ASP A 156 11.52 7.02 8.10
C ASP A 156 10.55 7.06 9.28
N PRO A 157 10.96 7.48 10.50
CA PRO A 157 10.15 7.39 11.70
C PRO A 157 8.79 8.07 11.61
N ASP A 158 8.67 9.19 10.90
CA ASP A 158 7.42 9.94 10.73
C ASP A 158 6.74 9.69 9.36
N MET A 159 7.31 8.82 8.52
CA MET A 159 6.77 8.55 7.18
C MET A 159 5.38 7.94 7.24
N THR A 160 4.45 8.50 6.48
CA THR A 160 3.10 7.96 6.30
C THR A 160 3.09 6.79 5.31
N SER A 161 2.03 5.98 5.36
CA SER A 161 1.85 4.92 4.37
C SER A 161 1.65 5.45 2.95
N GLY A 162 1.12 6.68 2.79
CA GLY A 162 1.02 7.34 1.49
C GLY A 162 2.39 7.70 0.91
N GLU A 163 3.27 8.32 1.71
CA GLU A 163 4.64 8.64 1.29
C GLU A 163 5.46 7.38 1.01
N LEU A 164 5.27 6.34 1.83
CA LEU A 164 5.91 5.04 1.57
C LEU A 164 5.39 4.40 0.29
N PHE A 165 4.08 4.52 0.00
CA PHE A 165 3.49 4.03 -1.25
C PHE A 165 4.18 4.66 -2.47
N ASP A 166 4.36 5.97 -2.49
CA ASP A 166 5.05 6.66 -3.58
C ASP A 166 6.51 6.20 -3.72
N ARG A 167 7.21 6.06 -2.58
CA ARG A 167 8.60 5.59 -2.54
C ARG A 167 8.75 4.16 -3.10
N VAL A 168 7.92 3.21 -2.65
CA VAL A 168 8.00 1.81 -3.13
C VAL A 168 7.50 1.66 -4.55
N SER A 169 6.59 2.53 -5.02
CA SER A 169 6.14 2.55 -6.41
C SER A 169 7.29 2.87 -7.36
N ALA A 170 8.02 3.95 -7.10
CA ALA A 170 9.17 4.36 -7.90
C ALA A 170 10.31 3.31 -7.88
N ILE A 171 10.63 2.79 -6.69
CA ILE A 171 11.65 1.74 -6.53
C ILE A 171 11.22 0.45 -7.23
N GLY A 172 9.96 0.05 -7.09
CA GLY A 172 9.41 -1.15 -7.70
C GLY A 172 9.44 -1.11 -9.23
N ALA A 173 9.04 0.01 -9.81
CA ALA A 173 9.10 0.23 -11.25
C ALA A 173 10.54 0.10 -11.80
N LYS A 174 11.51 0.73 -11.13
CA LYS A 174 12.93 0.62 -11.47
C LYS A 174 13.42 -0.82 -11.31
N THR A 175 13.07 -1.49 -10.21
CA THR A 175 13.45 -2.87 -9.93
C THR A 175 12.95 -3.83 -11.00
N LEU A 176 11.70 -3.68 -11.50
CA LEU A 176 11.18 -4.47 -12.61
C LEU A 176 12.05 -4.33 -13.86
N VAL A 177 12.39 -3.11 -14.26
CA VAL A 177 13.24 -2.86 -15.45
C VAL A 177 14.60 -3.52 -15.30
N GLU A 178 15.22 -3.50 -14.10
CA GLU A 178 16.52 -4.09 -13.83
C GLU A 178 16.48 -5.63 -13.76
N VAL A 179 15.37 -6.21 -13.33
CA VAL A 179 15.24 -7.65 -13.07
C VAL A 179 14.86 -8.44 -14.34
N LEU A 180 14.05 -7.88 -15.22
CA LEU A 180 13.60 -8.57 -16.43
C LEU A 180 14.73 -9.06 -17.35
N PRO A 181 15.81 -8.29 -17.62
CA PRO A 181 16.95 -8.80 -18.35
C PRO A 181 17.68 -9.96 -17.65
N LYS A 182 17.72 -9.95 -16.31
CA LYS A 182 18.33 -11.01 -15.50
C LYS A 182 17.51 -12.31 -15.59
N ILE A 183 16.16 -12.18 -15.56
CA ILE A 183 15.25 -13.33 -15.80
C ILE A 183 15.50 -13.92 -17.18
N LYS A 184 15.50 -13.07 -18.23
CA LYS A 184 15.76 -13.50 -19.62
C LYS A 184 17.09 -14.25 -19.77
N ALA A 185 18.11 -13.78 -19.04
CA ALA A 185 19.46 -14.38 -19.08
C ALA A 185 19.63 -15.61 -18.17
N GLY A 186 18.58 -16.02 -17.43
CA GLY A 186 18.67 -17.11 -16.45
C GLY A 186 19.65 -16.86 -15.29
N LYS A 187 19.85 -15.58 -14.92
CA LYS A 187 20.83 -15.17 -13.90
C LYS A 187 20.24 -15.08 -12.49
N LEU A 188 18.99 -15.42 -12.32
CA LEU A 188 18.31 -15.41 -11.02
C LEU A 188 17.98 -16.84 -10.60
N THR A 189 18.29 -17.17 -9.35
CA THR A 189 17.93 -18.45 -8.75
C THR A 189 16.70 -18.25 -7.89
N PRO A 190 15.56 -18.89 -8.21
CA PRO A 190 14.36 -18.83 -7.39
C PRO A 190 14.65 -19.35 -5.98
N LYS A 191 14.20 -18.63 -4.97
CA LYS A 191 14.36 -18.99 -3.55
C LYS A 191 13.00 -19.21 -2.92
N LYS A 192 12.77 -20.40 -2.37
CA LYS A 192 11.53 -20.69 -1.63
C LYS A 192 11.38 -19.80 -0.41
N GLN A 193 10.15 -19.38 -0.16
CA GLN A 193 9.83 -18.63 1.04
C GLN A 193 9.85 -19.54 2.26
N GLU A 194 10.35 -19.02 3.39
CA GLU A 194 10.31 -19.74 4.66
C GLU A 194 8.96 -19.49 5.34
N GLU A 195 8.13 -20.52 5.41
CA GLU A 195 6.74 -20.40 5.87
C GLU A 195 6.64 -19.95 7.34
N SER A 196 7.61 -20.33 8.17
CA SER A 196 7.68 -19.94 9.59
C SER A 196 7.84 -18.42 9.80
N LEU A 197 8.34 -17.69 8.79
CA LEU A 197 8.52 -16.25 8.81
C LEU A 197 7.37 -15.48 8.15
N ALA A 198 6.40 -16.20 7.59
CA ALA A 198 5.31 -15.59 6.85
C ALA A 198 4.34 -14.83 7.77
N THR A 199 4.00 -13.60 7.39
CA THR A 199 2.96 -12.82 8.06
C THR A 199 1.93 -12.34 7.04
N LYS A 200 0.71 -12.02 7.51
CA LYS A 200 -0.40 -11.57 6.66
C LYS A 200 -0.59 -10.06 6.76
N ALA A 201 -0.98 -9.46 5.64
CA ALA A 201 -1.33 -8.04 5.52
C ALA A 201 -2.73 -7.90 4.91
N PRO A 202 -3.81 -8.14 5.68
CA PRO A 202 -5.17 -8.02 5.19
C PRO A 202 -5.53 -6.57 4.84
N SER A 203 -6.57 -6.39 4.03
CA SER A 203 -7.11 -5.07 3.71
C SER A 203 -7.50 -4.32 4.97
N LEU A 204 -7.21 -3.02 4.99
CA LEU A 204 -7.68 -2.14 6.07
C LEU A 204 -9.19 -1.89 5.94
N THR A 205 -9.84 -1.64 7.07
CA THR A 205 -11.25 -1.21 7.13
C THR A 205 -11.37 0.13 7.83
N LYS A 206 -12.51 0.80 7.68
CA LYS A 206 -12.77 2.09 8.35
C LYS A 206 -12.88 1.94 9.85
N GLU A 207 -13.34 0.80 10.31
CA GLU A 207 -13.53 0.47 11.72
C GLU A 207 -12.20 0.34 12.45
N MET A 208 -11.18 -0.17 11.76
CA MET A 208 -9.81 -0.27 12.31
C MET A 208 -9.18 1.09 12.60
N ALA A 209 -9.69 2.18 12.02
CA ALA A 209 -9.07 3.48 12.14
C ALA A 209 -9.30 4.17 13.50
N GLN A 210 -10.21 3.66 14.32
CA GLN A 210 -10.44 4.19 15.67
C GLN A 210 -9.32 3.76 16.61
N PHE A 211 -8.80 4.70 17.38
CA PHE A 211 -7.89 4.46 18.49
C PHE A 211 -8.35 5.20 19.75
N ASP A 212 -7.81 4.84 20.88
CA ASP A 212 -7.90 5.55 22.14
C ASP A 212 -6.51 5.74 22.76
N PHE A 213 -6.40 6.59 23.75
CA PHE A 213 -5.12 6.93 24.36
C PHE A 213 -4.65 5.92 25.42
N THR A 214 -5.40 4.86 25.68
CA THR A 214 -4.97 3.75 26.59
C THR A 214 -3.92 2.86 25.95
N GLN A 215 -3.58 3.10 24.68
CA GLN A 215 -2.54 2.39 23.95
C GLN A 215 -1.19 3.08 24.09
N PRO A 216 -0.06 2.39 23.81
CA PRO A 216 1.27 2.99 23.80
C PRO A 216 1.38 4.16 22.82
N ALA A 217 2.11 5.22 23.19
CA ALA A 217 2.30 6.40 22.35
C ALA A 217 2.88 6.05 20.97
N ALA A 218 3.87 5.15 20.91
CA ALA A 218 4.45 4.68 19.66
C ALA A 218 3.44 3.93 18.78
N HIS A 219 2.54 3.13 19.39
CA HIS A 219 1.46 2.46 18.65
C HIS A 219 0.51 3.47 18.03
N ILE A 220 0.05 4.48 18.79
CA ILE A 220 -0.87 5.51 18.27
C ILE A 220 -0.21 6.30 17.15
N HIS A 221 1.08 6.67 17.31
CA HIS A 221 1.83 7.36 16.25
C HIS A 221 1.91 6.53 14.97
N ASN A 222 2.26 5.25 15.08
CA ASN A 222 2.29 4.32 13.95
C ASN A 222 0.90 4.16 13.32
N TRP A 223 -0.16 4.15 14.15
CA TRP A 223 -1.54 4.08 13.67
C TRP A 223 -1.93 5.30 12.86
N VAL A 224 -1.59 6.51 13.35
CA VAL A 224 -1.84 7.78 12.65
C VAL A 224 -1.15 7.78 11.28
N ARG A 225 0.14 7.48 11.22
CA ARG A 225 0.90 7.50 9.97
C ARG A 225 0.57 6.33 9.04
N GLY A 226 0.30 5.14 9.58
CA GLY A 226 -0.05 3.94 8.79
C GLY A 226 -1.45 3.99 8.19
N MET A 227 -2.40 4.67 8.83
CA MET A 227 -3.76 4.89 8.31
C MET A 227 -3.88 6.13 7.38
N ASN A 228 -2.82 6.88 7.16
CA ASN A 228 -2.81 8.06 6.31
C ASN A 228 -2.28 7.71 4.90
N PRO A 229 -2.99 7.99 3.79
CA PRO A 229 -4.17 8.86 3.68
C PRO A 229 -5.53 8.17 3.89
N TRP A 230 -5.59 6.88 4.01
CA TRP A 230 -6.84 6.13 4.18
C TRP A 230 -6.64 4.91 5.08
N PRO A 231 -7.57 4.62 5.99
CA PRO A 231 -8.88 5.27 6.25
C PRO A 231 -8.83 6.54 7.11
N MET A 232 -7.67 6.97 7.60
CA MET A 232 -7.39 8.07 8.51
C MET A 232 -7.75 7.74 9.95
N ALA A 233 -6.73 7.60 10.80
CA ALA A 233 -6.89 7.34 12.23
C ALA A 233 -7.70 8.44 12.92
N PHE A 234 -8.55 8.06 13.87
CA PHE A 234 -9.38 9.00 14.61
C PHE A 234 -9.63 8.52 16.05
N PHE A 235 -9.88 9.47 16.92
CA PHE A 235 -10.44 9.22 18.27
C PHE A 235 -11.80 9.89 18.40
N MET A 236 -12.56 9.52 19.45
CA MET A 236 -13.87 10.12 19.75
C MET A 236 -13.72 11.19 20.84
N HIS A 237 -14.29 12.37 20.61
CA HIS A 237 -14.39 13.43 21.61
C HIS A 237 -15.78 14.06 21.53
N ASP A 238 -16.50 14.13 22.66
CA ASP A 238 -17.88 14.61 22.75
C ASP A 238 -18.82 13.95 21.70
N GLY A 239 -18.69 12.65 21.49
CA GLY A 239 -19.48 11.88 20.53
C GLY A 239 -19.17 12.15 19.04
N LYS A 240 -18.13 12.93 18.73
CA LYS A 240 -17.71 13.26 17.38
C LYS A 240 -16.35 12.66 17.04
N LYS A 241 -16.17 12.30 15.77
CA LYS A 241 -14.88 11.81 15.26
C LYS A 241 -13.91 12.97 15.06
N ILE A 242 -12.72 12.82 15.65
CA ILE A 242 -11.59 13.72 15.42
C ILE A 242 -10.51 12.92 14.72
N LYS A 243 -10.35 13.11 13.42
CA LYS A 243 -9.28 12.45 12.65
C LYS A 243 -7.95 13.13 13.00
N VAL A 244 -6.91 12.33 13.14
CA VAL A 244 -5.53 12.80 13.32
C VAL A 244 -4.78 12.57 12.03
N THR A 245 -4.25 13.63 11.44
CA THR A 245 -3.56 13.57 10.15
C THR A 245 -2.05 13.66 10.28
N ALA A 246 -1.55 14.21 11.40
CA ALA A 246 -0.14 14.22 11.76
C ALA A 246 0.04 14.21 13.27
N SER A 247 1.01 13.45 13.73
CA SER A 247 1.40 13.35 15.14
C SER A 247 2.91 13.16 15.27
N LYS A 248 3.42 13.38 16.50
CA LYS A 248 4.81 13.08 16.88
C LYS A 248 4.85 12.46 18.26
N LEU A 249 5.85 11.67 18.52
CA LEU A 249 6.14 11.23 19.87
C LEU A 249 6.61 12.44 20.72
N SER A 250 6.13 12.56 21.94
CA SER A 250 6.62 13.57 22.88
C SER A 250 7.85 13.05 23.60
N GLU A 251 8.86 13.90 23.78
CA GLU A 251 10.04 13.60 24.59
C GLU A 251 9.75 13.60 26.09
N ASN A 252 8.64 14.21 26.51
CA ASN A 252 8.25 14.30 27.92
C ASN A 252 7.48 13.06 28.36
N PRO A 253 7.92 12.38 29.43
CA PRO A 253 7.17 11.27 30.00
C PRO A 253 5.83 11.73 30.54
N ALA A 254 4.78 10.94 30.32
CA ALA A 254 3.45 11.23 30.88
C ALA A 254 3.32 10.60 32.28
N ASN A 255 3.27 11.43 33.31
CA ASN A 255 2.85 11.02 34.66
C ASN A 255 1.36 11.37 34.89
N ALA A 256 0.50 11.05 33.91
CA ALA A 256 -0.92 11.36 33.95
C ALA A 256 -1.71 10.18 33.35
N ALA A 257 -3.00 10.12 33.69
CA ALA A 257 -3.87 9.09 33.13
C ALA A 257 -3.95 9.20 31.58
N PRO A 258 -4.02 8.10 30.85
CA PRO A 258 -4.21 8.12 29.41
C PRO A 258 -5.41 8.98 29.01
N GLY A 259 -5.26 9.78 27.93
CA GLY A 259 -6.26 10.76 27.49
C GLY A 259 -6.16 12.14 28.16
N SER A 260 -5.33 12.31 29.22
CA SER A 260 -5.13 13.61 29.85
C SER A 260 -4.38 14.57 28.92
N VAL A 261 -4.86 15.80 28.81
CA VAL A 261 -4.19 16.91 28.13
C VAL A 261 -3.00 17.36 28.97
N LEU A 262 -1.78 17.14 28.53
CA LEU A 262 -0.57 17.55 29.22
C LEU A 262 -0.21 19.02 28.90
N ALA A 263 -0.41 19.39 27.64
CA ALA A 263 -0.18 20.75 27.15
C ALA A 263 -1.12 21.04 25.97
N VAL A 264 -1.41 22.32 25.73
CA VAL A 264 -2.22 22.77 24.59
C VAL A 264 -1.38 23.42 23.48
N LYS A 265 -0.09 23.71 23.74
CA LYS A 265 0.86 24.30 22.79
C LYS A 265 2.26 23.69 22.99
N PRO A 266 2.61 22.65 22.18
CA PRO A 266 1.77 21.88 21.27
C PRO A 266 0.71 21.06 22.01
N LEU A 267 -0.36 20.65 21.31
CA LEU A 267 -1.39 19.79 21.91
C LEU A 267 -0.79 18.41 22.18
N THR A 268 -0.53 18.15 23.45
CA THR A 268 0.13 16.93 23.92
C THR A 268 -0.80 16.14 24.82
N ILE A 269 -0.99 14.87 24.52
CA ILE A 269 -1.91 13.96 25.22
C ILE A 269 -1.14 12.82 25.83
N ALA A 270 -1.45 12.49 27.08
CA ALA A 270 -0.91 11.31 27.76
C ALA A 270 -1.43 10.03 27.13
N CYS A 271 -0.55 9.06 26.96
CA CYS A 271 -0.84 7.70 26.49
C CYS A 271 -0.50 6.69 27.60
N GLN A 272 -0.62 5.38 27.30
CA GLN A 272 -0.33 4.33 28.28
C GLN A 272 1.10 4.40 28.85
N ASP A 273 2.09 4.72 28.01
CA ASP A 273 3.52 4.63 28.35
C ASP A 273 4.32 5.87 27.95
N GLY A 274 3.66 6.97 27.66
CA GLY A 274 4.29 8.19 27.17
C GLY A 274 3.26 9.22 26.75
N ALA A 275 3.62 10.08 25.82
CA ALA A 275 2.72 11.09 25.30
C ALA A 275 2.87 11.29 23.80
N ILE A 276 1.79 11.76 23.18
CA ILE A 276 1.74 12.05 21.76
C ILE A 276 1.37 13.53 21.53
N VAL A 277 2.07 14.15 20.60
CA VAL A 277 1.71 15.48 20.09
C VAL A 277 0.77 15.30 18.91
N LEU A 278 -0.40 15.91 18.95
CA LEU A 278 -1.35 15.97 17.85
C LEU A 278 -1.09 17.22 17.03
N ASP A 279 -0.25 17.12 16.00
CA ASP A 279 0.15 18.26 15.17
C ASP A 279 -1.00 18.77 14.29
N SER A 280 -1.74 17.86 13.67
CA SER A 280 -2.84 18.20 12.76
C SER A 280 -4.04 17.29 12.98
N VAL A 281 -5.21 17.89 13.06
CA VAL A 281 -6.49 17.19 13.25
C VAL A 281 -7.56 17.68 12.28
N THR A 282 -8.54 16.83 11.99
CA THR A 282 -9.71 17.16 11.18
C THR A 282 -10.97 16.76 11.96
N PRO A 283 -11.66 17.70 12.59
CA PRO A 283 -12.94 17.44 13.25
C PRO A 283 -14.01 16.99 12.24
N GLU A 284 -14.96 16.20 12.70
CA GLU A 284 -16.08 15.74 11.87
C GLU A 284 -16.82 16.92 11.23
N GLY A 285 -17.00 16.88 9.89
CA GLY A 285 -17.61 17.95 9.11
C GLY A 285 -16.75 19.22 8.96
N GLY A 286 -15.56 19.26 9.56
CA GLY A 286 -14.64 20.40 9.52
C GLY A 286 -13.53 20.28 8.48
N LYS A 287 -12.62 21.25 8.52
CA LYS A 287 -11.37 21.26 7.75
C LYS A 287 -10.20 20.85 8.64
N SER A 288 -9.12 20.39 8.02
CA SER A 288 -7.85 20.16 8.70
C SER A 288 -7.34 21.45 9.35
N MET A 289 -6.83 21.33 10.57
CA MET A 289 -6.27 22.43 11.34
C MET A 289 -5.18 21.94 12.29
N ALA A 290 -4.35 22.86 12.78
CA ALA A 290 -3.37 22.54 13.80
C ALA A 290 -4.07 22.06 15.10
N GLY A 291 -3.48 21.07 15.77
CA GLY A 291 -4.01 20.56 17.04
C GLY A 291 -4.16 21.65 18.10
N THR A 292 -3.21 22.62 18.15
CA THR A 292 -3.29 23.80 19.02
C THR A 292 -4.52 24.67 18.74
N ALA A 293 -4.87 24.86 17.47
CA ALA A 293 -6.05 25.65 17.08
C ALA A 293 -7.34 24.91 17.45
N TRP A 294 -7.39 23.60 17.28
CA TRP A 294 -8.51 22.77 17.70
C TRP A 294 -8.70 22.82 19.22
N ALA A 295 -7.60 22.66 19.99
CA ALA A 295 -7.62 22.74 21.45
C ALA A 295 -8.14 24.09 21.93
N ALA A 296 -7.67 25.20 21.34
CA ALA A 296 -8.14 26.56 21.66
C ALA A 296 -9.64 26.72 21.36
N GLY A 297 -10.12 26.25 20.22
CA GLY A 297 -11.54 26.29 19.86
C GLY A 297 -12.44 25.48 20.80
N ARG A 298 -11.90 24.45 21.44
CA ARG A 298 -12.57 23.63 22.47
C ARG A 298 -12.32 24.14 23.89
N ARG A 299 -11.50 25.18 24.06
CA ARG A 299 -11.10 25.74 25.37
C ARG A 299 -10.44 24.72 26.30
N LEU A 300 -9.72 23.73 25.68
CA LEU A 300 -9.01 22.71 26.43
C LEU A 300 -7.88 23.36 27.27
N LYS A 301 -7.64 22.76 28.44
CA LYS A 301 -6.58 23.13 29.36
C LYS A 301 -5.79 21.91 29.79
N ALA A 302 -4.57 22.09 30.27
CA ALA A 302 -3.83 21.02 30.92
C ALA A 302 -4.65 20.46 32.11
N GLY A 303 -4.72 19.14 32.17
CA GLY A 303 -5.53 18.39 33.12
C GLY A 303 -6.92 17.97 32.61
N ASP A 304 -7.42 18.53 31.50
CA ASP A 304 -8.66 18.03 30.88
C ASP A 304 -8.44 16.59 30.31
N SER A 305 -9.53 15.87 30.11
CA SER A 305 -9.51 14.52 29.50
C SER A 305 -10.19 14.52 28.13
N LEU A 306 -9.62 13.80 27.17
CA LEU A 306 -10.17 13.54 25.83
C LEU A 306 -10.91 12.21 25.77
#